data_9d888fe61d4d3ed23a35915a93824453
#
_entry.id   9d888fe61d4d3ed23a35915a93824453
#
_cell.length_a   1.000
_cell.length_b   1.000
_cell.length_c   1.000
_cell.angle_alpha   90.00
_cell.angle_beta   90.00
_cell.angle_gamma   90.00
#
_symmetry.space_group_name_H-M   'P 1'
#
loop_
_entity.id
_entity.type
_entity.pdbx_description
1 polymer ?
#
loop_
_entity_poly.entity_id
_entity_poly.type
_entity_poly.pdbx_seq_one_letter_code
_entity_poly.pdbx_strand_id
1 'polypeptide(L)'
;YSSISLVNLKTKEIEIIKSSKNMKSDQNGNRISRAHQEKLIQQVIAEPFRAAYWEFADMSTVQKRLEEREVLSFTAQTVDERWLTMIIVPQGYEKDGELSTVLVANRDVTEEKEREIEQDKNLRNALAAAEHANKAKTAFLNNMSHDIRTPMNAIIGFTALATAHIGNTELVQDYLKKIHTSSQHLLSLINDVLDMSRIESGSVRIEYTTVHLPDILHDLRTIIQGAVYSKKQDFYIDTKDMLHEDIITDRMRLTQVLLNIISNAVKFTPVGGMIHVGISEQPCGKEGYTMVIFRVKDNGIGMSPEFQEHIFDSFTREHTVTENGIGGTGLGMAITKNIVDMLGGRIQ
;
A
#
# COMPACT_ATOMS: atom_id res chain seq x y z
N TYR A 1 -23.00 18.79 -29.37
CA TYR A 1 -24.23 17.99 -29.54
C TYR A 1 -24.13 17.21 -30.84
N SER A 2 -24.41 15.91 -30.77
CA SER A 2 -24.41 14.99 -31.93
C SER A 2 -25.70 15.11 -32.73
N SER A 3 -26.83 15.39 -32.10
CA SER A 3 -28.08 15.73 -32.77
C SER A 3 -28.89 16.73 -31.97
N ILE A 4 -29.68 17.54 -32.68
CA ILE A 4 -30.63 18.51 -32.09
C ILE A 4 -31.92 18.45 -32.96
N SER A 5 -33.03 18.25 -32.28
CA SER A 5 -34.34 18.18 -32.92
C SER A 5 -35.37 19.03 -32.17
N LEU A 6 -36.27 19.65 -32.88
CA LEU A 6 -37.43 20.35 -32.31
C LEU A 6 -38.63 19.39 -32.42
N VAL A 7 -39.30 19.18 -31.30
CA VAL A 7 -40.47 18.29 -31.24
C VAL A 7 -41.70 19.10 -30.88
N ASN A 8 -42.69 19.10 -31.76
CA ASN A 8 -44.00 19.67 -31.49
C ASN A 8 -44.85 18.63 -30.71
N LEU A 9 -45.28 18.99 -29.50
CA LEU A 9 -45.96 18.08 -28.59
C LEU A 9 -47.40 17.78 -29.04
N LYS A 10 -48.05 18.69 -29.80
CA LYS A 10 -49.45 18.53 -30.30
C LYS A 10 -49.47 17.75 -31.59
N THR A 11 -48.71 18.21 -32.60
CA THR A 11 -48.70 17.57 -33.92
C THR A 11 -47.86 16.33 -33.96
N LYS A 12 -46.94 16.15 -32.99
CA LYS A 12 -45.94 15.09 -32.91
C LYS A 12 -44.96 15.10 -34.07
N GLU A 13 -44.80 16.27 -34.72
CA GLU A 13 -43.82 16.49 -35.76
C GLU A 13 -42.44 16.73 -35.15
N ILE A 14 -41.41 16.19 -35.81
CA ILE A 14 -40.03 16.32 -35.40
C ILE A 14 -39.28 17.02 -36.53
N GLU A 15 -38.74 18.18 -36.22
CA GLU A 15 -37.86 18.95 -37.11
C GLU A 15 -36.40 18.70 -36.68
N ILE A 16 -35.59 18.18 -37.56
CA ILE A 16 -34.17 17.96 -37.27
C ILE A 16 -33.37 19.22 -37.60
N ILE A 17 -32.89 19.91 -36.58
CA ILE A 17 -32.06 21.12 -36.73
C ILE A 17 -30.60 20.71 -37.04
N LYS A 18 -30.09 19.68 -36.37
CA LYS A 18 -28.74 19.15 -36.58
C LYS A 18 -28.77 17.65 -36.43
N SER A 19 -28.10 16.95 -37.34
CA SER A 19 -27.92 15.49 -37.25
C SER A 19 -26.46 15.11 -37.41
N SER A 20 -26.01 14.12 -36.65
CA SER A 20 -24.71 13.48 -36.91
C SER A 20 -24.78 12.68 -38.21
N LYS A 21 -23.65 12.56 -38.91
CA LYS A 21 -23.55 11.86 -40.26
C LYS A 21 -24.08 10.43 -40.26
N ASN A 22 -24.35 9.81 -39.14
CA ASN A 22 -24.77 8.41 -39.01
C ASN A 22 -26.31 8.23 -38.90
N MET A 23 -27.09 9.28 -38.72
CA MET A 23 -28.55 9.21 -38.81
C MET A 23 -28.97 9.56 -40.25
N LYS A 24 -29.14 8.56 -41.11
CA LYS A 24 -29.84 8.74 -42.37
C LYS A 24 -31.27 9.14 -42.01
N SER A 25 -31.61 10.40 -42.19
CA SER A 25 -33.00 10.87 -42.16
C SER A 25 -33.72 10.19 -43.36
N ASP A 26 -34.72 9.38 -43.07
CA ASP A 26 -35.75 9.10 -44.06
C ASP A 26 -36.40 10.44 -44.39
N GLN A 27 -36.21 10.90 -45.64
CA GLN A 27 -36.66 12.20 -46.13
C GLN A 27 -38.20 12.29 -46.33
N ASN A 28 -38.95 11.30 -45.85
CA ASN A 28 -40.41 11.36 -45.83
C ASN A 28 -40.83 11.49 -44.38
N GLY A 29 -41.52 12.61 -44.05
CA GLY A 29 -42.09 12.95 -42.74
C GLY A 29 -43.06 11.90 -42.16
N ASN A 30 -42.67 10.66 -42.15
CA ASN A 30 -43.44 9.53 -41.67
C ASN A 30 -43.29 9.39 -40.15
N ARG A 31 -44.42 9.42 -39.46
CA ARG A 31 -44.57 8.98 -38.09
C ARG A 31 -43.88 7.62 -37.91
N ILE A 32 -42.74 7.62 -37.25
CA ILE A 32 -42.03 6.39 -36.86
C ILE A 32 -42.96 5.61 -35.94
N SER A 33 -43.37 4.40 -36.32
CA SER A 33 -44.26 3.55 -35.51
C SER A 33 -43.55 3.20 -34.19
N ARG A 34 -44.32 3.00 -33.10
CA ARG A 34 -43.79 2.63 -31.81
C ARG A 34 -42.89 1.38 -31.88
N ALA A 35 -43.29 0.38 -32.68
CA ALA A 35 -42.49 -0.82 -32.89
C ALA A 35 -41.12 -0.53 -33.56
N HIS A 36 -41.06 0.46 -34.43
CA HIS A 36 -39.82 0.88 -35.07
C HIS A 36 -38.94 1.66 -34.09
N GLN A 37 -39.51 2.51 -33.25
CA GLN A 37 -38.80 3.21 -32.16
C GLN A 37 -38.22 2.19 -31.18
N GLU A 38 -38.98 1.21 -30.73
CA GLU A 38 -38.50 0.15 -29.83
C GLU A 38 -37.30 -0.59 -30.41
N LYS A 39 -37.33 -0.94 -31.70
CA LYS A 39 -36.23 -1.60 -32.39
C LYS A 39 -34.98 -0.72 -32.47
N LEU A 40 -35.15 0.57 -32.76
CA LEU A 40 -34.05 1.53 -32.79
C LEU A 40 -33.41 1.70 -31.39
N ILE A 41 -34.20 1.83 -30.34
CA ILE A 41 -33.71 1.96 -28.98
C ILE A 41 -32.97 0.70 -28.49
N GLN A 42 -33.46 -0.48 -28.84
CA GLN A 42 -32.76 -1.74 -28.59
C GLN A 42 -31.39 -1.83 -29.26
N GLN A 43 -31.23 -1.18 -30.40
CA GLN A 43 -29.96 -1.13 -31.14
C GLN A 43 -28.99 -0.06 -30.62
N VAL A 44 -29.50 0.97 -29.96
CA VAL A 44 -28.67 2.12 -29.53
C VAL A 44 -28.40 2.12 -28.03
N ILE A 45 -29.41 1.87 -27.21
CA ILE A 45 -29.31 1.96 -25.75
C ILE A 45 -29.04 0.59 -25.12
N ALA A 46 -28.03 0.50 -24.28
CA ALA A 46 -27.71 -0.72 -23.55
C ALA A 46 -28.86 -1.14 -22.61
N GLU A 47 -29.04 -2.46 -22.44
CA GLU A 47 -30.20 -3.06 -21.76
C GLU A 47 -30.52 -2.45 -20.39
N PRO A 48 -29.54 -2.21 -19.49
CA PRO A 48 -29.84 -1.66 -18.16
C PRO A 48 -30.50 -0.28 -18.16
N PHE A 49 -30.35 0.48 -19.24
CA PHE A 49 -30.85 1.86 -19.34
C PHE A 49 -32.18 1.99 -20.10
N ARG A 50 -32.69 0.90 -20.74
CA ARG A 50 -33.85 0.98 -21.64
C ARG A 50 -35.13 1.36 -20.92
N ALA A 51 -35.37 0.81 -19.72
CA ALA A 51 -36.59 1.13 -18.94
C ALA A 51 -36.64 2.60 -18.56
N ALA A 52 -35.55 3.13 -18.02
CA ALA A 52 -35.41 4.54 -17.64
C ALA A 52 -35.43 5.48 -18.86
N TYR A 53 -34.92 5.02 -20.00
CA TYR A 53 -35.03 5.77 -21.26
C TYR A 53 -36.51 5.97 -21.69
N TRP A 54 -37.34 4.93 -21.60
CA TRP A 54 -38.75 5.04 -21.98
C TRP A 54 -39.53 5.98 -21.08
N GLU A 55 -39.21 5.99 -19.78
CA GLU A 55 -39.78 6.96 -18.84
C GLU A 55 -39.31 8.40 -19.18
N PHE A 56 -38.04 8.57 -19.50
CA PHE A 56 -37.48 9.86 -19.91
C PHE A 56 -38.11 10.35 -21.24
N ALA A 57 -38.27 9.48 -22.22
CA ALA A 57 -38.75 9.80 -23.58
C ALA A 57 -40.27 9.94 -23.69
N ASP A 58 -41.02 9.74 -22.58
CA ASP A 58 -42.47 9.91 -22.60
C ASP A 58 -42.88 11.38 -22.72
N MET A 59 -43.16 11.78 -23.96
CA MET A 59 -43.52 13.17 -24.26
C MET A 59 -44.91 13.57 -23.73
N SER A 60 -45.76 12.62 -23.29
CA SER A 60 -47.05 12.94 -22.67
C SER A 60 -46.93 13.54 -21.28
N THR A 61 -45.81 13.27 -20.61
CA THR A 61 -45.52 13.75 -19.24
C THR A 61 -44.51 14.90 -19.19
N VAL A 62 -43.91 15.27 -20.34
CA VAL A 62 -42.81 16.23 -20.43
C VAL A 62 -43.19 17.59 -19.84
N GLN A 63 -44.39 18.09 -20.16
CA GLN A 63 -44.82 19.43 -19.65
C GLN A 63 -44.84 19.42 -18.12
N LYS A 64 -45.48 18.44 -17.48
CA LYS A 64 -45.55 18.34 -16.03
C LYS A 64 -44.15 18.22 -15.39
N ARG A 65 -43.23 17.47 -16.00
CA ARG A 65 -41.88 17.29 -15.50
C ARG A 65 -41.03 18.56 -15.67
N LEU A 66 -41.30 19.36 -16.68
CA LEU A 66 -40.63 20.66 -16.90
C LEU A 66 -41.20 21.79 -16.02
N GLU A 67 -42.39 21.64 -15.43
CA GLU A 67 -42.89 22.55 -14.39
C GLU A 67 -42.05 22.47 -13.11
N GLU A 68 -41.50 21.30 -12.82
CA GLU A 68 -40.62 21.02 -11.64
C GLU A 68 -39.15 21.29 -11.93
N ARG A 69 -38.73 21.27 -13.20
CA ARG A 69 -37.30 21.35 -13.62
C ARG A 69 -37.20 22.14 -14.93
N GLU A 70 -36.29 23.09 -14.97
CA GLU A 70 -36.03 23.87 -16.22
C GLU A 70 -35.54 23.01 -17.40
N VAL A 71 -34.87 21.88 -17.10
CA VAL A 71 -34.29 20.99 -18.10
C VAL A 71 -34.43 19.55 -17.61
N LEU A 72 -34.85 18.67 -18.50
CA LEU A 72 -34.78 17.23 -18.24
C LEU A 72 -33.54 16.68 -18.91
N SER A 73 -32.78 15.87 -18.17
CA SER A 73 -31.59 15.20 -18.69
C SER A 73 -31.57 13.73 -18.33
N PHE A 74 -31.06 12.92 -19.24
CA PHE A 74 -30.89 11.49 -19.04
C PHE A 74 -29.58 11.04 -19.69
N THR A 75 -28.74 10.32 -18.94
CA THR A 75 -27.48 9.79 -19.43
C THR A 75 -27.54 8.28 -19.45
N ALA A 76 -27.20 7.67 -20.58
CA ALA A 76 -27.22 6.23 -20.78
C ALA A 76 -25.98 5.76 -21.54
N GLN A 77 -25.59 4.52 -21.27
CA GLN A 77 -24.60 3.85 -22.09
C GLN A 77 -25.26 3.26 -23.33
N THR A 78 -24.60 3.34 -24.47
CA THR A 78 -25.02 2.74 -25.73
C THR A 78 -24.52 1.30 -25.83
N VAL A 79 -25.08 0.55 -26.80
CA VAL A 79 -24.68 -0.85 -27.07
C VAL A 79 -23.21 -0.95 -27.51
N ASP A 80 -22.68 0.09 -28.14
CA ASP A 80 -21.26 0.24 -28.52
C ASP A 80 -20.40 0.93 -27.43
N GLU A 81 -20.84 0.82 -26.18
CA GLU A 81 -20.12 1.25 -24.95
C GLU A 81 -19.88 2.75 -24.81
N ARG A 82 -20.43 3.59 -25.69
CA ARG A 82 -20.37 5.06 -25.55
C ARG A 82 -21.40 5.58 -24.55
N TRP A 83 -21.16 6.76 -24.02
CA TRP A 83 -22.09 7.45 -23.12
C TRP A 83 -22.76 8.61 -23.85
N LEU A 84 -24.09 8.62 -23.87
CA LEU A 84 -24.90 9.67 -24.44
C LEU A 84 -25.74 10.37 -23.35
N THR A 85 -25.70 11.69 -23.33
CA THR A 85 -26.65 12.50 -22.54
C THR A 85 -27.71 13.06 -23.49
N MET A 86 -28.95 12.77 -23.19
CA MET A 86 -30.13 13.34 -23.85
C MET A 86 -30.71 14.43 -22.97
N ILE A 87 -31.06 15.57 -23.58
CA ILE A 87 -31.57 16.73 -22.87
C ILE A 87 -32.87 17.17 -23.56
N ILE A 88 -33.91 17.49 -22.77
CA ILE A 88 -35.15 18.08 -23.22
C ILE A 88 -35.30 19.46 -22.58
N VAL A 89 -35.44 20.48 -23.41
CA VAL A 89 -35.54 21.88 -23.00
C VAL A 89 -36.84 22.48 -23.57
N PRO A 90 -37.65 23.21 -22.80
CA PRO A 90 -38.81 23.88 -23.32
C PRO A 90 -38.38 24.99 -24.30
N GLN A 91 -39.06 25.10 -25.45
CA GLN A 91 -38.72 26.07 -26.49
C GLN A 91 -39.86 27.00 -26.86
N GLY A 92 -41.11 26.53 -26.91
CA GLY A 92 -42.23 27.33 -27.29
C GLY A 92 -43.49 27.06 -26.46
N TYR A 93 -44.25 28.08 -26.19
CA TYR A 93 -45.53 28.03 -25.47
C TYR A 93 -46.65 28.62 -26.29
N GLU A 94 -47.84 28.06 -26.16
CA GLU A 94 -49.07 28.61 -26.75
C GLU A 94 -49.54 29.85 -25.99
N LYS A 95 -50.54 30.55 -26.53
CA LYS A 95 -51.12 31.74 -25.92
C LYS A 95 -51.81 31.48 -24.57
N ASP A 96 -52.21 30.24 -24.33
CA ASP A 96 -52.81 29.73 -23.09
C ASP A 96 -51.81 29.26 -22.06
N GLY A 97 -50.49 29.32 -22.35
CA GLY A 97 -49.41 28.91 -21.48
C GLY A 97 -49.04 27.43 -21.58
N GLU A 98 -49.72 26.64 -22.43
CA GLU A 98 -49.35 25.26 -22.66
C GLU A 98 -48.03 25.16 -23.44
N LEU A 99 -47.17 24.20 -23.04
CA LEU A 99 -45.92 23.90 -23.72
C LEU A 99 -46.22 23.28 -25.11
N SER A 100 -45.86 23.95 -26.18
CA SER A 100 -46.13 23.48 -27.55
C SER A 100 -44.94 22.79 -28.18
N THR A 101 -43.71 23.21 -27.86
CA THR A 101 -42.49 22.71 -28.48
C THR A 101 -41.36 22.53 -27.49
N VAL A 102 -40.64 21.43 -27.65
CA VAL A 102 -39.42 21.10 -26.88
C VAL A 102 -38.25 20.87 -27.82
N LEU A 103 -37.07 21.26 -27.38
CA LEU A 103 -35.83 20.94 -28.05
C LEU A 103 -35.25 19.70 -27.39
N VAL A 104 -34.98 18.68 -28.19
CA VAL A 104 -34.33 17.46 -27.78
C VAL A 104 -32.91 17.45 -28.35
N ALA A 105 -31.92 17.39 -27.47
CA ALA A 105 -30.52 17.35 -27.89
C ALA A 105 -29.79 16.14 -27.30
N ASN A 106 -28.96 15.55 -28.14
CA ASN A 106 -28.09 14.44 -27.71
C ASN A 106 -26.63 14.86 -27.75
N ARG A 107 -25.88 14.54 -26.72
CA ARG A 107 -24.45 14.81 -26.60
C ARG A 107 -23.70 13.53 -26.25
N ASP A 108 -22.63 13.27 -27.00
CA ASP A 108 -21.66 12.26 -26.60
C ASP A 108 -20.84 12.80 -25.42
N VAL A 109 -20.85 12.06 -24.33
CA VAL A 109 -20.16 12.39 -23.08
C VAL A 109 -19.23 11.26 -22.64
N THR A 110 -18.81 10.42 -23.59
CA THR A 110 -18.00 9.23 -23.32
C THR A 110 -16.70 9.61 -22.63
N GLU A 111 -15.95 10.57 -23.17
CA GLU A 111 -14.69 11.00 -22.58
C GLU A 111 -14.85 11.60 -21.18
N GLU A 112 -15.93 12.37 -20.95
CA GLU A 112 -16.22 12.95 -19.64
C GLU A 112 -16.55 11.85 -18.62
N LYS A 113 -17.38 10.87 -19.03
CA LYS A 113 -17.79 9.75 -18.16
C LYS A 113 -16.64 8.79 -17.87
N GLU A 114 -15.84 8.47 -18.83
CA GLU A 114 -14.65 7.63 -18.63
C GLU A 114 -13.66 8.28 -17.65
N ARG A 115 -13.42 9.58 -17.79
CA ARG A 115 -12.57 10.34 -16.83
C ARG A 115 -13.17 10.35 -15.42
N GLU A 116 -14.49 10.54 -15.30
CA GLU A 116 -15.19 10.51 -14.00
C GLU A 116 -15.04 9.15 -13.33
N ILE A 117 -15.27 8.05 -14.08
CA ILE A 117 -15.13 6.68 -13.59
C ILE A 117 -13.69 6.37 -13.17
N GLU A 118 -12.72 6.79 -13.97
CA GLU A 118 -11.30 6.59 -13.66
C GLU A 118 -10.87 7.40 -12.43
N GLN A 119 -11.33 8.64 -12.30
CA GLN A 119 -11.08 9.47 -11.11
C GLN A 119 -11.70 8.85 -9.85
N ASP A 120 -12.93 8.37 -9.90
CA ASP A 120 -13.58 7.70 -8.77
C ASP A 120 -12.83 6.43 -8.38
N LYS A 121 -12.40 5.62 -9.35
CA LYS A 121 -11.58 4.43 -9.12
C LYS A 121 -10.24 4.78 -8.45
N ASN A 122 -9.55 5.80 -8.95
CA ASN A 122 -8.28 6.24 -8.39
C ASN A 122 -8.46 6.78 -6.97
N LEU A 123 -9.52 7.55 -6.72
CA LEU A 123 -9.85 8.06 -5.40
C LEU A 123 -10.15 6.92 -4.40
N ARG A 124 -10.94 5.93 -4.81
CA ARG A 124 -11.21 4.74 -3.97
C ARG A 124 -9.95 3.96 -3.63
N ASN A 125 -9.07 3.76 -4.62
CA ASN A 125 -7.80 3.08 -4.42
C ASN A 125 -6.88 3.87 -3.46
N ALA A 126 -6.79 5.19 -3.64
CA ALA A 126 -6.01 6.05 -2.75
C ALA A 126 -6.56 6.06 -1.32
N LEU A 127 -7.90 6.09 -1.16
CA LEU A 127 -8.55 6.02 0.15
C LEU A 127 -8.27 4.69 0.84
N ALA A 128 -8.43 3.57 0.13
CA ALA A 128 -8.16 2.24 0.67
C ALA A 128 -6.69 2.10 1.11
N ALA A 129 -5.74 2.60 0.31
CA ALA A 129 -4.32 2.60 0.65
C ALA A 129 -4.03 3.46 1.90
N ALA A 130 -4.64 4.66 1.99
CA ALA A 130 -4.50 5.54 3.15
C ALA A 130 -5.10 4.93 4.42
N GLU A 131 -6.26 4.28 4.34
CA GLU A 131 -6.87 3.57 5.46
C GLU A 131 -6.01 2.41 5.95
N HIS A 132 -5.44 1.63 5.01
CA HIS A 132 -4.55 0.52 5.35
C HIS A 132 -3.29 1.03 6.06
N ALA A 133 -2.65 2.08 5.52
CA ALA A 133 -1.50 2.72 6.15
C ALA A 133 -1.81 3.28 7.56
N ASN A 134 -2.98 3.88 7.74
CA ASN A 134 -3.40 4.42 9.04
C ASN A 134 -3.69 3.32 10.07
N LYS A 135 -4.31 2.21 9.66
CA LYS A 135 -4.50 1.04 10.52
C LYS A 135 -3.16 0.44 10.96
N ALA A 136 -2.22 0.28 10.03
CA ALA A 136 -0.87 -0.20 10.34
C ALA A 136 -0.15 0.73 11.33
N LYS A 137 -0.23 2.06 11.11
CA LYS A 137 0.33 3.08 12.03
C LYS A 137 -0.29 3.02 13.43
N THR A 138 -1.60 2.82 13.53
CA THR A 138 -2.30 2.72 14.83
C THR A 138 -1.90 1.44 15.56
N ALA A 139 -1.85 0.30 14.87
CA ALA A 139 -1.39 -0.95 15.44
C ALA A 139 0.06 -0.84 15.92
N PHE A 140 0.92 -0.15 15.15
CA PHE A 140 2.29 0.17 15.55
C PHE A 140 2.37 0.92 16.88
N LEU A 141 1.67 2.06 17.00
CA LEU A 141 1.70 2.87 18.22
C LEU A 141 1.23 2.07 19.44
N ASN A 142 0.22 1.23 19.28
CA ASN A 142 -0.27 0.37 20.36
C ASN A 142 0.75 -0.69 20.76
N ASN A 143 1.37 -1.37 19.79
CA ASN A 143 2.39 -2.38 20.04
C ASN A 143 3.66 -1.76 20.68
N MET A 144 4.10 -0.60 20.18
CA MET A 144 5.23 0.14 20.74
C MET A 144 4.98 0.58 22.18
N SER A 145 3.76 1.07 22.46
CA SER A 145 3.38 1.45 23.85
C SER A 145 3.48 0.26 24.80
N HIS A 146 3.05 -0.91 24.35
CA HIS A 146 3.16 -2.15 25.15
C HIS A 146 4.62 -2.56 25.33
N ASP A 147 5.39 -2.59 24.23
CA ASP A 147 6.79 -3.04 24.24
C ASP A 147 7.72 -2.13 25.01
N ILE A 148 7.44 -0.83 25.07
CA ILE A 148 8.13 0.15 25.93
C ILE A 148 7.71 -0.03 27.40
N ARG A 149 6.43 -0.27 27.69
CA ARG A 149 5.90 -0.40 29.05
C ARG A 149 6.48 -1.61 29.77
N THR A 150 6.66 -2.72 29.07
CA THR A 150 7.14 -3.99 29.67
C THR A 150 8.53 -3.84 30.31
N PRO A 151 9.60 -3.43 29.60
CA PRO A 151 10.92 -3.22 30.20
C PRO A 151 10.93 -2.09 31.24
N MET A 152 10.12 -1.04 31.00
CA MET A 152 10.00 0.05 31.97
C MET A 152 9.43 -0.42 33.31
N ASN A 153 8.36 -1.23 33.29
CA ASN A 153 7.80 -1.81 34.52
C ASN A 153 8.77 -2.79 35.19
N ALA A 154 9.54 -3.55 34.38
CA ALA A 154 10.59 -4.42 34.92
C ALA A 154 11.69 -3.62 35.63
N ILE A 155 12.15 -2.50 35.05
CA ILE A 155 13.14 -1.61 35.68
C ILE A 155 12.59 -1.08 37.02
N ILE A 156 11.37 -0.54 37.02
CA ILE A 156 10.72 0.00 38.21
C ILE A 156 10.55 -1.09 39.30
N GLY A 157 10.05 -2.28 38.91
CA GLY A 157 9.81 -3.39 39.82
C GLY A 157 11.11 -3.92 40.44
N PHE A 158 12.13 -4.17 39.60
CA PHE A 158 13.42 -4.65 40.15
C PHE A 158 14.16 -3.60 40.96
N THR A 159 13.99 -2.31 40.67
CA THR A 159 14.51 -1.23 41.49
C THR A 159 13.87 -1.24 42.89
N ALA A 160 12.55 -1.37 42.98
CA ALA A 160 11.84 -1.48 44.26
C ALA A 160 12.26 -2.73 45.02
N LEU A 161 12.43 -3.89 44.37
CA LEU A 161 12.91 -5.12 44.97
C LEU A 161 14.36 -4.99 45.47
N ALA A 162 15.25 -4.36 44.71
CA ALA A 162 16.62 -4.13 45.10
C ALA A 162 16.68 -3.25 46.35
N THR A 163 15.84 -2.22 46.42
CA THR A 163 15.74 -1.34 47.60
C THR A 163 15.22 -2.08 48.82
N ALA A 164 14.21 -2.93 48.67
CA ALA A 164 13.63 -3.71 49.75
C ALA A 164 14.59 -4.79 50.31
N HIS A 165 15.54 -5.25 49.50
CA HIS A 165 16.47 -6.33 49.86
C HIS A 165 17.93 -5.84 49.94
N ILE A 166 18.16 -4.56 50.28
CA ILE A 166 19.48 -3.92 50.24
C ILE A 166 20.54 -4.64 51.09
N GLY A 167 20.13 -5.35 52.15
CA GLY A 167 21.01 -6.17 52.99
C GLY A 167 21.43 -7.51 52.38
N ASN A 168 20.84 -7.94 51.24
CA ASN A 168 21.20 -9.17 50.56
C ASN A 168 21.91 -8.87 49.24
N THR A 169 23.23 -8.89 49.26
CA THR A 169 24.07 -8.51 48.13
C THR A 169 23.83 -9.34 46.88
N GLU A 170 23.59 -10.65 47.04
CA GLU A 170 23.36 -11.55 45.89
C GLU A 170 22.03 -11.21 45.16
N LEU A 171 20.95 -11.00 45.92
CA LEU A 171 19.67 -10.61 45.37
C LEU A 171 19.75 -9.23 44.70
N VAL A 172 20.40 -8.29 45.33
CA VAL A 172 20.60 -6.93 44.78
C VAL A 172 21.39 -7.01 43.46
N GLN A 173 22.46 -7.80 43.41
CA GLN A 173 23.22 -8.02 42.15
C GLN A 173 22.36 -8.62 41.03
N ASP A 174 21.52 -9.59 41.36
CA ASP A 174 20.60 -10.20 40.38
C ASP A 174 19.58 -9.17 39.85
N TYR A 175 18.97 -8.37 40.75
CA TYR A 175 18.06 -7.30 40.35
C TYR A 175 18.74 -6.22 39.50
N LEU A 176 19.95 -5.81 39.82
CA LEU A 176 20.72 -4.86 39.03
C LEU A 176 21.05 -5.41 37.63
N LYS A 177 21.37 -6.68 37.50
CA LYS A 177 21.55 -7.32 36.19
C LYS A 177 20.26 -7.29 35.34
N LYS A 178 19.11 -7.58 35.98
CA LYS A 178 17.80 -7.52 35.32
C LYS A 178 17.41 -6.10 34.91
N ILE A 179 17.70 -5.11 35.75
CA ILE A 179 17.51 -3.69 35.40
C ILE A 179 18.38 -3.32 34.19
N HIS A 180 19.67 -3.69 34.22
CA HIS A 180 20.58 -3.39 33.12
C HIS A 180 20.11 -4.00 31.80
N THR A 181 19.72 -5.27 31.80
CA THR A 181 19.19 -5.98 30.60
C THR A 181 17.92 -5.31 30.11
N SER A 182 16.97 -4.94 30.98
CA SER A 182 15.73 -4.26 30.62
C SER A 182 15.98 -2.86 30.04
N SER A 183 16.96 -2.14 30.59
CA SER A 183 17.37 -0.82 30.12
C SER A 183 18.02 -0.87 28.73
N GLN A 184 18.88 -1.86 28.50
CA GLN A 184 19.46 -2.10 27.15
C GLN A 184 18.40 -2.44 26.12
N HIS A 185 17.43 -3.28 26.50
CA HIS A 185 16.30 -3.61 25.62
C HIS A 185 15.45 -2.38 25.29
N LEU A 186 15.14 -1.54 26.27
CA LEU A 186 14.42 -0.29 26.06
C LEU A 186 15.16 0.67 25.13
N LEU A 187 16.48 0.79 25.31
CA LEU A 187 17.32 1.64 24.45
C LEU A 187 17.32 1.15 23.00
N SER A 188 17.41 -0.17 22.79
CA SER A 188 17.31 -0.76 21.45
C SER A 188 15.97 -0.44 20.80
N LEU A 189 14.84 -0.59 21.52
CA LEU A 189 13.51 -0.25 21.02
C LEU A 189 13.41 1.23 20.59
N ILE A 190 13.94 2.13 21.40
CA ILE A 190 13.92 3.57 21.10
C ILE A 190 14.73 3.85 19.81
N ASN A 191 15.92 3.26 19.70
CA ASN A 191 16.78 3.44 18.53
C ASN A 191 16.12 2.88 17.25
N ASP A 192 15.47 1.72 17.31
CA ASP A 192 14.73 1.15 16.18
C ASP A 192 13.62 2.09 15.68
N VAL A 193 12.86 2.70 16.62
CA VAL A 193 11.81 3.67 16.30
C VAL A 193 12.39 4.94 15.67
N LEU A 194 13.49 5.46 16.21
CA LEU A 194 14.15 6.65 15.68
C LEU A 194 14.75 6.38 14.28
N ASP A 195 15.36 5.21 14.06
CA ASP A 195 15.88 4.83 12.77
C ASP A 195 14.74 4.69 11.73
N MET A 196 13.63 4.03 12.09
CA MET A 196 12.46 3.92 11.21
C MET A 196 11.90 5.29 10.85
N SER A 197 11.74 6.19 11.83
CA SER A 197 11.26 7.55 11.59
C SER A 197 12.18 8.36 10.66
N ARG A 198 13.51 8.22 10.80
CA ARG A 198 14.48 8.87 9.93
C ARG A 198 14.46 8.30 8.50
N ILE A 199 14.24 6.98 8.37
CA ILE A 199 14.12 6.31 7.08
C ILE A 199 12.84 6.78 6.37
N GLU A 200 11.70 6.76 7.04
CA GLU A 200 10.40 7.20 6.47
C GLU A 200 10.41 8.68 6.05
N SER A 201 11.11 9.54 6.80
CA SER A 201 11.26 10.96 6.45
C SER A 201 12.29 11.22 5.33
N GLY A 202 12.99 10.19 4.83
CA GLY A 202 14.06 10.33 3.84
C GLY A 202 15.27 11.11 4.35
N SER A 203 15.43 11.26 5.68
CA SER A 203 16.51 12.05 6.29
C SER A 203 17.80 11.26 6.52
N VAL A 204 17.79 9.95 6.25
CA VAL A 204 18.99 9.13 6.32
C VAL A 204 19.87 9.39 5.09
N ARG A 205 21.13 9.73 5.32
CA ARG A 205 22.16 9.85 4.28
C ARG A 205 23.14 8.71 4.42
N ILE A 206 23.52 8.10 3.29
CA ILE A 206 24.56 7.06 3.24
C ILE A 206 25.92 7.74 3.13
N GLU A 207 26.83 7.40 4.02
CA GLU A 207 28.19 7.92 4.05
C GLU A 207 29.15 6.87 3.48
N TYR A 208 29.43 6.95 2.19
CA TYR A 208 30.33 6.02 1.52
C TYR A 208 31.79 6.31 1.92
N THR A 209 32.42 5.33 2.56
CA THR A 209 33.83 5.33 2.94
C THR A 209 34.52 4.03 2.51
N THR A 210 35.83 4.04 2.40
CA THR A 210 36.58 2.78 2.23
C THR A 210 36.57 2.03 3.55
N VAL A 211 36.10 0.80 3.51
CA VAL A 211 35.92 -0.07 4.68
C VAL A 211 36.62 -1.39 4.45
N HIS A 212 37.44 -1.78 5.42
CA HIS A 212 38.07 -3.10 5.44
C HIS A 212 37.06 -4.12 5.98
N LEU A 213 36.57 -5.01 5.14
CA LEU A 213 35.51 -5.98 5.47
C LEU A 213 35.88 -6.92 6.62
N PRO A 214 37.11 -7.45 6.71
CA PRO A 214 37.56 -8.25 7.84
C PRO A 214 37.36 -7.58 9.21
N ASP A 215 37.53 -6.25 9.30
CA ASP A 215 37.32 -5.53 10.55
C ASP A 215 35.84 -5.55 10.98
N ILE A 216 34.93 -5.38 10.02
CA ILE A 216 33.49 -5.51 10.31
C ILE A 216 33.18 -6.92 10.82
N LEU A 217 33.70 -7.94 10.17
CA LEU A 217 33.45 -9.34 10.55
C LEU A 217 34.02 -9.67 11.92
N HIS A 218 35.17 -9.12 12.27
CA HIS A 218 35.78 -9.25 13.59
C HIS A 218 34.92 -8.58 14.67
N ASP A 219 34.45 -7.35 14.44
CA ASP A 219 33.56 -6.61 15.33
C ASP A 219 32.25 -7.38 15.55
N LEU A 220 31.61 -7.84 14.46
CA LEU A 220 30.39 -8.66 14.51
C LEU A 220 30.58 -9.89 15.36
N ARG A 221 31.66 -10.66 15.12
CA ARG A 221 31.99 -11.86 15.90
C ARG A 221 32.11 -11.52 17.39
N THR A 222 32.83 -10.46 17.72
CA THR A 222 33.06 -10.03 19.08
C THR A 222 31.73 -9.68 19.79
N ILE A 223 30.84 -8.99 19.12
CA ILE A 223 29.54 -8.58 19.67
C ILE A 223 28.64 -9.78 19.96
N ILE A 224 28.59 -10.77 19.04
CA ILE A 224 27.65 -11.90 19.17
C ILE A 224 28.23 -13.06 19.99
N GLN A 225 29.54 -13.10 20.24
CA GLN A 225 30.24 -14.21 20.87
C GLN A 225 29.63 -14.62 22.21
N GLY A 226 29.25 -13.66 23.05
CA GLY A 226 28.62 -13.92 24.33
C GLY A 226 27.29 -14.67 24.22
N ALA A 227 26.44 -14.28 23.26
CA ALA A 227 25.16 -14.92 23.02
C ALA A 227 25.31 -16.34 22.43
N VAL A 228 26.19 -16.50 21.46
CA VAL A 228 26.53 -17.78 20.85
C VAL A 228 27.05 -18.75 21.92
N TYR A 229 28.00 -18.31 22.76
CA TYR A 229 28.55 -19.13 23.83
C TYR A 229 27.50 -19.55 24.87
N SER A 230 26.64 -18.63 25.29
CA SER A 230 25.58 -18.92 26.28
C SER A 230 24.59 -19.98 25.79
N LYS A 231 24.36 -20.05 24.49
CA LYS A 231 23.51 -21.06 23.82
C LYS A 231 24.29 -22.27 23.31
N LYS A 232 25.61 -22.35 23.53
CA LYS A 232 26.46 -23.40 23.02
C LYS A 232 26.26 -23.70 21.54
N GLN A 233 26.06 -22.62 20.75
CA GLN A 233 25.85 -22.69 19.31
C GLN A 233 27.19 -22.73 18.58
N ASP A 234 27.23 -23.40 17.41
CA ASP A 234 28.36 -23.38 16.50
C ASP A 234 28.18 -22.18 15.54
N PHE A 235 29.17 -21.32 15.50
CA PHE A 235 29.15 -20.11 14.66
C PHE A 235 30.38 -20.08 13.75
N TYR A 236 30.13 -20.05 12.43
CA TYR A 236 31.16 -20.04 11.39
C TYR A 236 31.03 -18.82 10.51
N ILE A 237 32.17 -18.21 10.14
CA ILE A 237 32.28 -17.19 9.09
C ILE A 237 33.18 -17.72 8.02
N ASP A 238 32.71 -17.75 6.76
CA ASP A 238 33.44 -18.20 5.59
C ASP A 238 33.54 -17.07 4.55
N THR A 239 34.79 -16.73 4.16
CA THR A 239 35.11 -15.69 3.19
C THR A 239 35.86 -16.24 2.00
N LYS A 240 35.69 -17.52 1.68
CA LYS A 240 36.51 -18.28 0.72
C LYS A 240 36.53 -17.65 -0.69
N ASP A 241 35.43 -17.04 -1.10
CA ASP A 241 35.26 -16.51 -2.46
C ASP A 241 35.37 -15.00 -2.53
N MET A 242 36.08 -14.36 -1.59
CA MET A 242 36.36 -12.92 -1.57
C MET A 242 37.72 -12.63 -2.21
N LEU A 243 37.74 -11.69 -3.16
CA LEU A 243 38.94 -11.20 -3.82
C LEU A 243 39.37 -9.82 -3.32
N HIS A 244 38.40 -8.99 -2.90
CA HIS A 244 38.65 -7.64 -2.44
C HIS A 244 38.17 -7.50 -0.98
N GLU A 245 39.12 -7.20 -0.09
CA GLU A 245 38.85 -6.98 1.33
C GLU A 245 38.39 -5.55 1.62
N ASP A 246 38.81 -4.61 0.78
CA ASP A 246 38.42 -3.19 0.88
C ASP A 246 37.26 -2.89 -0.05
N ILE A 247 36.17 -2.40 0.51
CA ILE A 247 34.96 -2.04 -0.22
C ILE A 247 34.53 -0.61 0.11
N ILE A 248 33.85 0.06 -0.82
CA ILE A 248 33.28 1.39 -0.58
C ILE A 248 31.83 1.23 -0.14
N THR A 249 31.56 1.51 1.12
CA THR A 249 30.21 1.39 1.71
C THR A 249 30.08 2.27 2.96
N ASP A 250 28.88 2.33 3.53
CA ASP A 250 28.66 2.88 4.85
C ASP A 250 28.88 1.79 5.91
N ARG A 251 30.02 1.89 6.65
CA ARG A 251 30.41 0.93 7.69
C ARG A 251 29.30 0.72 8.73
N MET A 252 28.73 1.82 9.22
CA MET A 252 27.75 1.76 10.29
C MET A 252 26.46 1.05 9.82
N ARG A 253 25.98 1.40 8.63
CA ARG A 253 24.76 0.83 8.06
C ARG A 253 24.95 -0.64 7.66
N LEU A 254 26.09 -0.99 7.07
CA LEU A 254 26.39 -2.40 6.77
C LEU A 254 26.49 -3.24 8.04
N THR A 255 27.17 -2.74 9.07
CA THR A 255 27.27 -3.41 10.37
C THR A 255 25.87 -3.59 10.98
N GLN A 256 25.01 -2.58 10.93
CA GLN A 256 23.64 -2.63 11.43
C GLN A 256 22.82 -3.72 10.72
N VAL A 257 22.87 -3.79 9.38
CA VAL A 257 22.22 -4.83 8.57
C VAL A 257 22.67 -6.23 9.00
N LEU A 258 23.98 -6.44 9.05
CA LEU A 258 24.55 -7.75 9.38
C LEU A 258 24.25 -8.16 10.82
N LEU A 259 24.39 -7.24 11.80
CA LEU A 259 24.04 -7.50 13.18
C LEU A 259 22.58 -7.90 13.34
N ASN A 260 21.68 -7.24 12.64
CA ASN A 260 20.27 -7.53 12.73
C ASN A 260 19.92 -8.93 12.21
N ILE A 261 20.48 -9.31 11.06
CA ILE A 261 20.28 -10.64 10.50
C ILE A 261 20.92 -11.74 11.38
N ILE A 262 22.18 -11.53 11.78
CA ILE A 262 22.92 -12.53 12.58
C ILE A 262 22.32 -12.67 13.99
N SER A 263 21.91 -11.58 14.62
CA SER A 263 21.26 -11.63 15.93
C SER A 263 19.92 -12.37 15.88
N ASN A 264 19.17 -12.24 14.79
CA ASN A 264 17.97 -13.06 14.55
C ASN A 264 18.32 -14.53 14.40
N ALA A 265 19.33 -14.88 13.61
CA ALA A 265 19.80 -16.26 13.50
C ALA A 265 20.20 -16.84 14.87
N VAL A 266 21.01 -16.12 15.69
CA VAL A 266 21.37 -16.54 17.05
C VAL A 266 20.14 -16.70 17.94
N LYS A 267 19.18 -15.79 17.81
CA LYS A 267 17.96 -15.78 18.61
C LYS A 267 17.05 -16.97 18.34
N PHE A 268 16.81 -17.30 17.07
CA PHE A 268 15.87 -18.34 16.65
C PHE A 268 16.49 -19.74 16.46
N THR A 269 17.81 -19.84 16.56
CA THR A 269 18.51 -21.12 16.62
C THR A 269 18.50 -21.66 18.05
N PRO A 270 18.14 -22.94 18.25
CA PRO A 270 18.13 -23.57 19.57
C PRO A 270 19.53 -23.73 20.14
N VAL A 271 19.60 -24.11 21.42
CA VAL A 271 20.86 -24.49 22.10
C VAL A 271 21.53 -25.64 21.35
N GLY A 272 22.84 -25.52 21.07
CA GLY A 272 23.61 -26.49 20.32
C GLY A 272 23.37 -26.47 18.81
N GLY A 273 22.62 -25.49 18.31
CA GLY A 273 22.42 -25.34 16.87
C GLY A 273 23.59 -24.66 16.15
N MET A 274 23.47 -24.51 14.84
CA MET A 274 24.55 -24.03 13.97
C MET A 274 24.11 -22.80 13.17
N ILE A 275 25.02 -21.82 13.05
CA ILE A 275 24.86 -20.62 12.25
C ILE A 275 26.08 -20.46 11.36
N HIS A 276 25.87 -20.29 10.06
CA HIS A 276 26.93 -20.10 9.08
C HIS A 276 26.73 -18.79 8.31
N VAL A 277 27.75 -17.94 8.32
CA VAL A 277 27.81 -16.67 7.57
C VAL A 277 28.81 -16.85 6.43
N GLY A 278 28.32 -16.97 5.22
CA GLY A 278 29.12 -17.05 4.01
C GLY A 278 29.19 -15.69 3.32
N ILE A 279 30.39 -15.31 2.88
CA ILE A 279 30.61 -14.07 2.13
C ILE A 279 31.33 -14.44 0.85
N SER A 280 30.77 -13.98 -0.25
CA SER A 280 31.32 -14.23 -1.58
C SER A 280 31.22 -13.02 -2.47
N GLU A 281 32.06 -12.97 -3.48
CA GLU A 281 32.13 -11.92 -4.46
C GLU A 281 31.78 -12.48 -5.84
N GLN A 282 31.00 -11.75 -6.63
CA GLN A 282 30.62 -12.11 -7.98
C GLN A 282 30.70 -10.90 -8.91
N PRO A 283 31.03 -11.09 -10.21
CA PRO A 283 30.95 -10.03 -11.20
C PRO A 283 29.52 -9.48 -11.31
N CYS A 284 29.38 -8.16 -11.31
CA CYS A 284 28.05 -7.51 -11.44
C CYS A 284 27.81 -6.91 -12.84
N GLY A 285 28.75 -7.08 -13.78
CA GLY A 285 28.63 -6.56 -15.15
C GLY A 285 28.86 -5.04 -15.28
N LYS A 286 29.20 -4.34 -14.20
CA LYS A 286 29.55 -2.92 -14.18
C LYS A 286 31.06 -2.77 -13.91
N GLU A 287 31.77 -2.07 -14.78
CA GLU A 287 33.23 -1.84 -14.65
C GLU A 287 33.53 -1.10 -13.33
N GLY A 288 34.55 -1.56 -12.60
CA GLY A 288 34.94 -1.02 -11.30
C GLY A 288 34.01 -1.38 -10.12
N TYR A 289 33.04 -2.26 -10.34
CA TYR A 289 32.11 -2.74 -9.29
C TYR A 289 32.10 -4.25 -9.22
N THR A 290 31.84 -4.73 -8.02
CA THR A 290 31.60 -6.15 -7.77
C THR A 290 30.33 -6.33 -6.90
N MET A 291 29.71 -7.50 -6.96
CA MET A 291 28.59 -7.85 -6.12
C MET A 291 29.10 -8.65 -4.93
N VAL A 292 29.05 -8.06 -3.73
CA VAL A 292 29.35 -8.77 -2.47
C VAL A 292 28.06 -9.36 -1.93
N ILE A 293 28.07 -10.69 -1.73
CA ILE A 293 26.92 -11.45 -1.27
C ILE A 293 27.19 -11.94 0.15
N PHE A 294 26.33 -11.53 1.08
CA PHE A 294 26.30 -12.04 2.44
C PHE A 294 25.18 -13.08 2.57
N ARG A 295 25.50 -14.28 3.02
CA ARG A 295 24.53 -15.36 3.22
C ARG A 295 24.58 -15.83 4.65
N VAL A 296 23.50 -15.67 5.38
CA VAL A 296 23.35 -16.19 6.73
C VAL A 296 22.42 -17.40 6.68
N LYS A 297 22.92 -18.54 7.16
CA LYS A 297 22.17 -19.81 7.21
C LYS A 297 22.20 -20.32 8.65
N ASP A 298 21.04 -20.64 9.17
CA ASP A 298 20.86 -21.27 10.47
C ASP A 298 20.06 -22.58 10.36
N ASN A 299 20.08 -23.39 11.40
CA ASN A 299 19.25 -24.58 11.55
C ASN A 299 18.20 -24.40 12.65
N GLY A 300 17.69 -23.18 12.77
CA GLY A 300 16.67 -22.78 13.74
C GLY A 300 15.26 -23.30 13.43
N ILE A 301 14.27 -22.66 14.05
CA ILE A 301 12.85 -23.04 13.93
C ILE A 301 12.26 -22.79 12.53
N GLY A 302 12.96 -22.03 11.69
CA GLY A 302 12.47 -21.63 10.38
C GLY A 302 11.34 -20.59 10.45
N MET A 303 10.69 -20.36 9.30
CA MET A 303 9.59 -19.41 9.12
C MET A 303 8.49 -20.05 8.26
N SER A 304 7.22 -19.80 8.57
CA SER A 304 6.11 -20.25 7.72
C SER A 304 6.15 -19.58 6.35
N PRO A 305 5.61 -20.22 5.30
CA PRO A 305 5.54 -19.60 3.97
C PRO A 305 4.79 -18.26 3.99
N GLU A 306 3.72 -18.17 4.76
CA GLU A 306 2.91 -16.96 4.90
C GLU A 306 3.71 -15.84 5.54
N PHE A 307 4.53 -16.13 6.57
CA PHE A 307 5.35 -15.11 7.22
C PHE A 307 6.50 -14.66 6.33
N GLN A 308 7.07 -15.55 5.50
CA GLN A 308 8.16 -15.19 4.58
C GLN A 308 7.77 -14.09 3.60
N GLU A 309 6.50 -14.02 3.17
CA GLU A 309 5.99 -12.96 2.30
C GLU A 309 5.96 -11.59 3.00
N HIS A 310 5.87 -11.58 4.34
CA HIS A 310 5.69 -10.39 5.16
C HIS A 310 6.86 -10.07 6.09
N ILE A 311 7.97 -10.81 6.00
CA ILE A 311 9.11 -10.66 6.92
C ILE A 311 9.74 -9.26 6.90
N PHE A 312 9.63 -8.55 5.78
CA PHE A 312 10.11 -7.19 5.60
C PHE A 312 9.07 -6.11 5.88
N ASP A 313 7.84 -6.51 6.16
CA ASP A 313 6.80 -5.56 6.54
C ASP A 313 7.05 -5.06 7.97
N SER A 314 6.91 -3.76 8.17
CA SER A 314 7.12 -3.15 9.49
C SER A 314 6.16 -3.75 10.51
N PHE A 315 6.68 -4.10 11.69
CA PHE A 315 5.91 -4.59 12.84
C PHE A 315 5.34 -6.01 12.72
N THR A 316 5.70 -6.74 11.67
CA THR A 316 5.25 -8.11 11.46
C THR A 316 6.06 -9.08 12.31
N ARG A 317 5.37 -10.00 12.99
CA ARG A 317 5.95 -11.07 13.82
C ARG A 317 5.17 -12.35 13.60
N GLU A 318 5.86 -13.49 13.49
CA GLU A 318 5.23 -14.78 13.33
C GLU A 318 4.64 -15.32 14.64
N HIS A 319 5.31 -15.04 15.76
CA HIS A 319 4.88 -15.48 17.09
C HIS A 319 4.79 -14.31 18.06
N THR A 320 3.77 -14.32 18.91
CA THR A 320 3.67 -13.37 20.02
C THR A 320 4.64 -13.77 21.15
N VAL A 321 5.13 -12.77 21.89
CA VAL A 321 6.10 -12.96 23.00
C VAL A 321 5.61 -13.99 24.04
N THR A 322 4.30 -14.19 24.16
CA THR A 322 3.64 -15.10 25.11
C THR A 322 3.87 -16.57 24.81
N GLU A 323 4.15 -16.96 23.56
CA GLU A 323 4.27 -18.40 23.22
C GLU A 323 5.70 -18.95 23.37
N ASN A 324 6.75 -18.16 23.11
CA ASN A 324 8.15 -18.67 23.13
C ASN A 324 9.14 -17.85 23.97
N GLY A 325 8.71 -16.79 24.65
CA GLY A 325 9.60 -15.94 25.47
C GLY A 325 10.63 -15.13 24.64
N ILE A 326 10.53 -15.17 23.31
CA ILE A 326 11.48 -14.57 22.38
C ILE A 326 10.92 -13.25 21.86
N GLY A 327 11.18 -12.15 22.58
CA GLY A 327 10.72 -10.82 22.20
C GLY A 327 11.48 -10.20 21.02
N GLY A 328 10.87 -9.22 20.33
CA GLY A 328 11.51 -8.44 19.28
C GLY A 328 10.56 -7.33 18.81
N THR A 329 11.09 -6.26 18.22
CA THR A 329 10.33 -5.08 17.78
C THR A 329 9.47 -5.33 16.53
N GLY A 330 9.84 -6.31 15.70
CA GLY A 330 9.30 -6.47 14.35
C GLY A 330 9.75 -5.37 13.38
N LEU A 331 10.66 -4.49 13.81
CA LEU A 331 11.22 -3.41 12.97
C LEU A 331 12.53 -3.81 12.30
N GLY A 332 13.29 -4.68 12.91
CA GLY A 332 14.64 -4.98 12.49
C GLY A 332 14.76 -5.39 11.02
N MET A 333 13.91 -6.31 10.53
CA MET A 333 13.97 -6.74 9.12
C MET A 333 13.49 -5.66 8.15
N ALA A 334 12.50 -4.85 8.53
CA ALA A 334 12.07 -3.70 7.74
C ALA A 334 13.17 -2.62 7.65
N ILE A 335 13.85 -2.31 8.76
CA ILE A 335 15.01 -1.41 8.77
C ILE A 335 16.13 -1.97 7.89
N THR A 336 16.41 -3.27 8.01
CA THR A 336 17.41 -3.97 7.18
C THR A 336 17.10 -3.82 5.68
N LYS A 337 15.86 -4.07 5.28
CA LYS A 337 15.42 -3.94 3.89
C LYS A 337 15.64 -2.50 3.38
N ASN A 338 15.20 -1.51 4.13
CA ASN A 338 15.34 -0.11 3.75
C ASN A 338 16.82 0.32 3.63
N ILE A 339 17.67 -0.10 4.56
CA ILE A 339 19.12 0.20 4.49
C ILE A 339 19.75 -0.47 3.27
N VAL A 340 19.43 -1.74 3.00
CA VAL A 340 19.95 -2.47 1.83
C VAL A 340 19.50 -1.78 0.53
N ASP A 341 18.24 -1.35 0.43
CA ASP A 341 17.73 -0.61 -0.73
C ASP A 341 18.45 0.74 -0.90
N MET A 342 18.71 1.48 0.20
CA MET A 342 19.48 2.73 0.16
C MET A 342 20.95 2.51 -0.26
N LEU A 343 21.55 1.38 0.08
CA LEU A 343 22.88 0.98 -0.38
C LEU A 343 22.89 0.49 -1.84
N GLY A 344 21.73 0.42 -2.50
CA GLY A 344 21.60 -0.08 -3.87
C GLY A 344 21.70 -1.60 -3.97
N GLY A 345 21.54 -2.31 -2.86
CA GLY A 345 21.60 -3.76 -2.75
C GLY A 345 20.23 -4.44 -2.90
N ARG A 346 20.23 -5.75 -2.65
CA ARG A 346 19.02 -6.57 -2.62
C ARG A 346 19.10 -7.57 -1.47
N ILE A 347 17.99 -7.78 -0.78
CA ILE A 347 17.83 -8.82 0.25
C ILE A 347 16.72 -9.80 -0.14
N GLN A 348 16.94 -11.06 0.14
CA GLN A 348 16.01 -12.15 -0.18
C GLN A 348 15.85 -13.05 1.03
#